data_e70733507ded4281337a4fc26e8fd985
#
_entry.id   e70733507ded4281337a4fc26e8fd985
#
_cell.length_a   1.000
_cell.length_b   1.000
_cell.length_c   1.000
_cell.angle_alpha   90.00
_cell.angle_beta   90.00
_cell.angle_gamma   90.00
#
_symmetry.space_group_name_H-M   'P 1'
#
loop_
_entity.id
_entity.type
_entity.pdbx_description
1 polymer ?
#
loop_
_entity_poly.entity_id
_entity_poly.type
_entity_poly.pdbx_seq_one_letter_code
_entity_poly.pdbx_strand_id
1 'polypeptide(L)'
;VSRLIKAVLNRCFFYVGNHNTRKAGVYVKELCYAIGWVMETKLNKDKRFILFNMSMNPSPSIQEYVEAISNVANKNFFVPSFPKIILFACAYTIEFFAKPFRLNHPFSIVRIRKLIKSNNILPTYLIKNSYQYKYSLIEAFKDWKKDCPDEWK
;
A
#
# COMPACT_ATOMS: atom_id res chain seq x y z
N VAL A 1 4.92 -0.15 -3.25
CA VAL A 1 5.33 -0.56 -1.89
C VAL A 1 6.85 -0.47 -1.73
N SER A 2 7.70 -0.85 -2.70
CA SER A 2 9.18 -0.73 -2.63
C SER A 2 9.65 0.67 -2.21
N ARG A 3 9.03 1.74 -2.75
CA ARG A 3 9.35 3.12 -2.35
C ARG A 3 9.04 3.41 -0.88
N LEU A 4 7.98 2.80 -0.35
CA LEU A 4 7.63 2.94 1.07
C LEU A 4 8.67 2.23 1.94
N ILE A 5 9.05 1.00 1.57
CA ILE A 5 10.10 0.25 2.26
C ILE A 5 11.38 1.07 2.34
N LYS A 6 11.88 1.56 1.19
CA LYS A 6 13.09 2.39 1.14
C LYS A 6 12.96 3.68 1.96
N ALA A 7 11.82 4.35 1.93
CA ALA A 7 11.59 5.57 2.70
C ALA A 7 11.60 5.31 4.22
N VAL A 8 11.02 4.20 4.66
CA VAL A 8 11.02 3.80 6.08
C VAL A 8 12.42 3.39 6.53
N LEU A 9 13.11 2.54 5.76
CA LEU A 9 14.46 2.07 6.08
C LEU A 9 15.48 3.23 6.17
N ASN A 10 15.36 4.20 5.28
CA ASN A 10 16.21 5.40 5.24
C ASN A 10 15.75 6.51 6.21
N ARG A 11 14.74 6.26 7.06
CA ARG A 11 14.18 7.24 8.01
C ARG A 11 13.66 8.53 7.33
N CYS A 12 13.33 8.47 6.06
CA CYS A 12 12.80 9.60 5.29
C CYS A 12 11.26 9.55 5.17
N PHE A 13 10.61 8.64 5.88
CA PHE A 13 9.17 8.51 5.89
C PHE A 13 8.54 9.30 7.04
N PHE A 14 7.37 9.89 6.77
CA PHE A 14 6.56 10.55 7.78
C PHE A 14 5.07 10.35 7.48
N TYR A 15 4.24 10.38 8.52
CA TYR A 15 2.80 10.30 8.36
C TYR A 15 2.22 11.67 8.00
N VAL A 16 1.19 11.66 7.17
CA VAL A 16 0.44 12.85 6.76
C VAL A 16 -0.97 12.78 7.34
N GLY A 17 -1.19 13.53 8.39
CA GLY A 17 -2.49 13.55 9.08
C GLY A 17 -2.79 12.20 9.76
N ASN A 18 -3.87 11.53 9.35
CA ASN A 18 -4.28 10.28 10.00
C ASN A 18 -3.47 9.07 9.49
N HIS A 19 -2.66 8.48 10.35
CA HIS A 19 -1.87 7.28 10.07
C HIS A 19 -2.73 6.00 9.90
N ASN A 20 -3.98 6.04 10.35
CA ASN A 20 -4.95 4.96 10.12
C ASN A 20 -5.55 4.97 8.71
N THR A 21 -5.08 5.84 7.82
CA THR A 21 -5.50 5.86 6.41
C THR A 21 -5.22 4.50 5.78
N ARG A 22 -6.27 3.81 5.32
CA ARG A 22 -6.14 2.49 4.71
C ARG A 22 -5.69 2.59 3.25
N LYS A 23 -4.83 1.67 2.87
CA LYS A 23 -4.33 1.54 1.49
C LYS A 23 -4.49 0.09 1.04
N ALA A 24 -5.44 -0.14 0.15
CA ALA A 24 -5.60 -1.44 -0.46
C ALA A 24 -4.31 -1.85 -1.17
N GLY A 25 -3.86 -3.03 -0.87
CA GLY A 25 -2.69 -3.66 -1.48
C GLY A 25 -2.94 -5.15 -1.64
N VAL A 26 -2.19 -5.76 -2.52
CA VAL A 26 -2.20 -7.20 -2.72
C VAL A 26 -0.76 -7.68 -2.86
N TYR A 27 -0.48 -8.82 -2.28
CA TYR A 27 0.77 -9.53 -2.52
C TYR A 27 0.63 -10.40 -3.78
N VAL A 28 1.63 -10.35 -4.67
CA VAL A 28 1.54 -10.98 -5.98
C VAL A 28 1.31 -12.50 -5.90
N LYS A 29 2.00 -13.20 -4.98
CA LYS A 29 1.80 -14.65 -4.81
C LYS A 29 0.39 -14.95 -4.28
N GLU A 30 -0.15 -14.11 -3.39
CA GLU A 30 -1.53 -14.24 -2.92
C GLU A 30 -2.54 -14.06 -4.05
N LEU A 31 -2.28 -13.11 -4.97
CA LEU A 31 -3.10 -12.95 -6.17
C LEU A 31 -3.08 -14.20 -7.05
N CYS A 32 -1.89 -14.80 -7.26
CA CYS A 32 -1.77 -16.05 -8.02
C CYS A 32 -2.55 -17.19 -7.36
N TYR A 33 -2.48 -17.32 -6.05
CA TYR A 33 -3.27 -18.32 -5.32
C TYR A 33 -4.77 -18.09 -5.44
N ALA A 34 -5.23 -16.84 -5.35
CA ALA A 34 -6.64 -16.51 -5.50
C ALA A 34 -7.15 -16.84 -6.91
N ILE A 35 -6.36 -16.54 -7.94
CA ILE A 35 -6.69 -16.89 -9.33
C ILE A 35 -6.78 -18.40 -9.48
N GLY A 36 -5.77 -19.16 -9.03
CA GLY A 36 -5.78 -20.63 -9.08
C GLY A 36 -7.00 -21.21 -8.37
N TRP A 37 -7.29 -20.73 -7.16
CA TRP A 37 -8.47 -21.17 -6.40
C TRP A 37 -9.79 -20.88 -7.12
N VAL A 38 -9.94 -19.72 -7.77
CA VAL A 38 -11.14 -19.39 -8.56
C VAL A 38 -11.25 -20.32 -9.76
N MET A 39 -10.15 -20.59 -10.45
CA MET A 39 -10.13 -21.49 -11.60
C MET A 39 -10.53 -22.93 -11.22
N GLU A 40 -10.00 -23.45 -10.14
CA GLU A 40 -10.22 -24.82 -9.71
C GLU A 40 -11.60 -25.04 -9.07
N THR A 41 -12.09 -24.06 -8.29
CA THR A 41 -13.27 -24.27 -7.44
C THR A 41 -14.53 -23.61 -7.95
N LYS A 42 -14.43 -22.55 -8.75
CA LYS A 42 -15.57 -21.70 -9.11
C LYS A 42 -15.82 -21.60 -10.62
N LEU A 43 -14.80 -21.84 -11.43
CA LEU A 43 -14.96 -21.85 -12.88
C LEU A 43 -15.50 -23.21 -13.31
N ASN A 44 -16.64 -23.23 -14.00
CA ASN A 44 -17.25 -24.42 -14.56
C ASN A 44 -17.72 -24.15 -15.98
N LYS A 45 -18.26 -25.20 -16.67
CA LYS A 45 -18.69 -25.11 -18.06
C LYS A 45 -19.74 -24.02 -18.32
N ASP A 46 -20.54 -23.68 -17.29
CA ASP A 46 -21.63 -22.70 -17.40
C ASP A 46 -21.18 -21.27 -17.16
N LYS A 47 -20.00 -21.08 -16.52
CA LYS A 47 -19.43 -19.77 -16.22
C LYS A 47 -18.19 -19.51 -17.07
N ARG A 48 -18.37 -18.69 -18.11
CA ARG A 48 -17.27 -18.33 -19.04
C ARG A 48 -16.29 -17.32 -18.46
N PHE A 49 -16.72 -16.52 -17.50
CA PHE A 49 -15.85 -15.54 -16.83
C PHE A 49 -16.30 -15.26 -15.39
N ILE A 50 -15.36 -14.90 -14.54
CA ILE A 50 -15.60 -14.44 -13.18
C ILE A 50 -14.80 -13.16 -12.99
N LEU A 51 -15.49 -12.09 -12.56
CA LEU A 51 -14.88 -10.82 -12.22
C LEU A 51 -14.81 -10.66 -10.70
N PHE A 52 -13.64 -10.41 -10.16
CA PHE A 52 -13.47 -10.14 -8.72
C PHE A 52 -12.38 -9.11 -8.45
N ASN A 53 -12.55 -8.37 -7.37
CA ASN A 53 -11.50 -7.51 -6.82
C ASN A 53 -10.63 -8.32 -5.88
N MET A 54 -9.32 -8.02 -5.88
CA MET A 54 -8.36 -8.59 -4.95
C MET A 54 -7.68 -7.49 -4.13
N SER A 55 -7.70 -7.66 -2.83
CA SER A 55 -6.93 -6.87 -1.86
C SER A 55 -6.78 -7.66 -0.57
N MET A 56 -5.86 -7.28 0.28
CA MET A 56 -5.82 -7.80 1.66
C MET A 56 -7.12 -7.46 2.38
N ASN A 57 -7.58 -8.33 3.24
CA ASN A 57 -8.80 -8.16 4.02
C ASN A 57 -8.53 -8.39 5.52
N PRO A 58 -8.66 -7.33 6.35
CA PRO A 58 -8.93 -5.93 6.00
C PRO A 58 -7.77 -5.28 5.23
N SER A 59 -8.08 -4.21 4.43
CA SER A 59 -7.01 -3.42 3.79
C SER A 59 -6.14 -2.78 4.87
N PRO A 60 -4.80 -2.93 4.83
CA PRO A 60 -3.91 -2.40 5.85
C PRO A 60 -3.91 -0.87 5.89
N SER A 61 -3.74 -0.30 7.07
CA SER A 61 -3.44 1.11 7.27
C SER A 61 -1.98 1.42 6.95
N ILE A 62 -1.65 2.69 6.75
CA ILE A 62 -0.25 3.12 6.56
C ILE A 62 0.59 2.77 7.80
N GLN A 63 0.01 2.86 8.99
CA GLN A 63 0.68 2.45 10.23
C GLN A 63 1.02 0.96 10.22
N GLU A 64 0.05 0.10 9.88
CA GLU A 64 0.28 -1.36 9.80
C GLU A 64 1.35 -1.72 8.76
N TYR A 65 1.43 -0.98 7.63
CA TYR A 65 2.52 -1.13 6.68
C TYR A 65 3.89 -0.82 7.29
N VAL A 66 4.00 0.30 8.02
CA VAL A 66 5.26 0.72 8.67
C VAL A 66 5.67 -0.26 9.77
N GLU A 67 4.72 -0.70 10.58
CA GLU A 67 4.95 -1.69 11.64
C GLU A 67 5.40 -3.03 11.05
N ALA A 68 4.79 -3.48 9.95
CA ALA A 68 5.21 -4.70 9.27
C ALA A 68 6.62 -4.57 8.68
N ILE A 69 6.98 -3.42 8.09
CA ILE A 69 8.34 -3.16 7.60
C ILE A 69 9.33 -3.17 8.77
N SER A 70 9.01 -2.52 9.88
CA SER A 70 9.85 -2.48 11.09
C SER A 70 10.11 -3.87 11.64
N ASN A 71 9.07 -4.69 11.73
CA ASN A 71 9.14 -6.10 12.16
C ASN A 71 10.08 -6.92 11.27
N VAL A 72 9.89 -6.82 9.95
CA VAL A 72 10.69 -7.60 8.97
C VAL A 72 12.13 -7.10 8.89
N ALA A 73 12.36 -5.81 9.11
CA ALA A 73 13.69 -5.22 9.18
C ALA A 73 14.41 -5.49 10.52
N ASN A 74 13.70 -5.95 11.55
CA ASN A 74 14.19 -6.06 12.93
C ASN A 74 14.73 -4.72 13.46
N LYS A 75 14.06 -3.62 13.15
CA LYS A 75 14.44 -2.27 13.55
C LYS A 75 13.22 -1.46 13.96
N ASN A 76 13.34 -0.70 15.03
CA ASN A 76 12.32 0.26 15.40
C ASN A 76 12.58 1.60 14.70
N PHE A 77 11.60 2.07 13.94
CA PHE A 77 11.66 3.36 13.25
C PHE A 77 10.74 4.35 13.95
N PHE A 78 11.30 5.47 14.40
CA PHE A 78 10.50 6.61 14.79
C PHE A 78 9.99 7.31 13.52
N VAL A 79 8.67 7.37 13.35
CA VAL A 79 8.03 7.99 12.20
C VAL A 79 7.22 9.20 12.66
N PRO A 80 7.67 10.42 12.36
CA PRO A 80 6.97 11.64 12.76
C PRO A 80 5.66 11.79 12.01
N SER A 81 4.69 12.49 12.63
CA SER A 81 3.41 12.81 12.02
C SER A 81 3.30 14.32 11.79
N PHE A 82 3.00 14.72 10.56
CA PHE A 82 2.79 16.11 10.19
C PHE A 82 1.31 16.41 9.93
N PRO A 83 0.81 17.54 10.47
CA PRO A 83 -0.55 18.00 10.15
C PRO A 83 -0.71 18.26 8.65
N LYS A 84 -1.89 17.91 8.12
CA LYS A 84 -2.22 18.11 6.70
C LYS A 84 -2.02 19.55 6.25
N ILE A 85 -2.37 20.52 7.12
CA ILE A 85 -2.30 21.95 6.85
C ILE A 85 -0.88 22.39 6.46
N ILE A 86 0.14 21.92 7.19
CA ILE A 86 1.54 22.27 6.90
C ILE A 86 1.94 21.78 5.50
N LEU A 87 1.57 20.56 5.15
CA LEU A 87 1.90 20.00 3.84
C LEU A 87 1.17 20.70 2.70
N PHE A 88 -0.09 21.09 2.91
CA PHE A 88 -0.80 21.89 1.91
C PHE A 88 -0.17 23.28 1.76
N ALA A 89 0.19 23.94 2.88
CA ALA A 89 0.87 25.24 2.81
C ALA A 89 2.20 25.14 2.04
N CYS A 90 3.03 24.14 2.35
CA CYS A 90 4.27 23.88 1.61
C CYS A 90 4.02 23.59 0.11
N ALA A 91 2.99 22.81 -0.20
CA ALA A 91 2.67 22.52 -1.60
C ALA A 91 2.20 23.76 -2.37
N TYR A 92 1.38 24.59 -1.74
CA TYR A 92 0.93 25.86 -2.36
C TYR A 92 2.11 26.80 -2.59
N THR A 93 3.02 26.95 -1.65
CA THR A 93 4.22 27.79 -1.82
C THR A 93 5.12 27.25 -2.93
N ILE A 94 5.37 25.95 -2.97
CA ILE A 94 6.17 25.32 -4.03
C ILE A 94 5.49 25.50 -5.40
N GLU A 95 4.19 25.26 -5.52
CA GLU A 95 3.46 25.46 -6.78
C GLU A 95 3.47 26.94 -7.22
N PHE A 96 3.34 27.89 -6.28
CA PHE A 96 3.40 29.31 -6.58
C PHE A 96 4.73 29.73 -7.20
N PHE A 97 5.84 29.24 -6.64
CA PHE A 97 7.18 29.54 -7.16
C PHE A 97 7.57 28.70 -8.39
N ALA A 98 7.08 27.47 -8.51
CA ALA A 98 7.42 26.58 -9.62
C ALA A 98 6.66 26.90 -10.91
N LYS A 99 5.44 27.44 -10.83
CA LYS A 99 4.61 27.81 -12.00
C LYS A 99 5.30 28.75 -12.99
N PRO A 100 5.93 29.87 -12.58
CA PRO A 100 6.59 30.78 -13.51
C PRO A 100 7.74 30.11 -14.27
N PHE A 101 8.44 29.17 -13.64
CA PHE A 101 9.61 28.50 -14.20
C PHE A 101 9.28 27.19 -14.91
N ARG A 102 8.00 26.78 -14.98
CA ARG A 102 7.54 25.49 -15.56
C ARG A 102 8.29 24.26 -14.99
N LEU A 103 8.72 24.34 -13.73
CA LEU A 103 9.46 23.27 -13.10
C LEU A 103 8.52 22.11 -12.72
N ASN A 104 8.87 20.90 -13.16
CA ASN A 104 8.21 19.68 -12.71
C ASN A 104 8.71 19.31 -11.31
N HIS A 105 7.84 19.42 -10.30
CA HIS A 105 8.17 19.07 -8.92
C HIS A 105 7.31 17.90 -8.40
N PRO A 106 7.85 17.06 -7.51
CA PRO A 106 7.13 15.91 -6.97
C PRO A 106 6.01 16.26 -5.98
N PHE A 107 6.02 17.48 -5.42
CA PHE A 107 5.07 17.96 -4.42
C PHE A 107 3.90 18.71 -5.06
N SER A 108 2.94 17.98 -5.61
CA SER A 108 1.71 18.61 -6.09
C SER A 108 0.57 18.38 -5.11
N ILE A 109 -0.35 19.34 -5.01
CA ILE A 109 -1.57 19.27 -4.18
C ILE A 109 -2.36 17.99 -4.49
N VAL A 110 -2.43 17.61 -5.78
CA VAL A 110 -3.13 16.39 -6.22
C VAL A 110 -2.49 15.12 -5.63
N ARG A 111 -1.17 15.07 -5.57
CA ARG A 111 -0.44 13.93 -4.97
C ARG A 111 -0.66 13.85 -3.46
N ILE A 112 -0.62 14.98 -2.76
CA ILE A 112 -0.92 15.05 -1.33
C ILE A 112 -2.35 14.57 -1.04
N ARG A 113 -3.33 15.03 -1.82
CA ARG A 113 -4.73 14.56 -1.70
C ARG A 113 -4.85 13.05 -1.88
N LYS A 114 -4.12 12.46 -2.85
CA LYS A 114 -4.10 11.00 -3.06
C LYS A 114 -3.45 10.25 -1.89
N LEU A 115 -2.42 10.82 -1.25
CA LEU A 115 -1.80 10.23 -0.06
C LEU A 115 -2.76 10.17 1.13
N ILE A 116 -3.51 11.23 1.35
CA ILE A 116 -4.42 11.37 2.48
C ILE A 116 -5.70 10.55 2.29
N LYS A 117 -6.15 10.36 1.04
CA LYS A 117 -7.40 9.66 0.75
C LYS A 117 -7.26 8.17 1.04
N SER A 118 -8.15 7.63 1.88
CA SER A 118 -8.25 6.19 2.11
C SER A 118 -8.68 5.47 0.83
N ASN A 119 -8.09 4.31 0.58
CA ASN A 119 -8.45 3.40 -0.49
C ASN A 119 -8.68 2.02 0.13
N ASN A 120 -9.93 1.71 0.41
CA ASN A 120 -10.35 0.43 0.97
C ASN A 120 -11.14 -0.34 -0.09
N ILE A 121 -10.48 -1.25 -0.78
CA ILE A 121 -11.11 -2.12 -1.76
C ILE A 121 -11.48 -3.41 -1.05
N LEU A 122 -12.79 -3.71 -0.99
CA LEU A 122 -13.28 -4.95 -0.41
C LEU A 122 -13.27 -6.06 -1.47
N PRO A 123 -12.62 -7.18 -1.22
CA PRO A 123 -12.64 -8.36 -2.09
C PRO A 123 -13.91 -9.17 -1.87
N THR A 124 -15.06 -8.54 -2.14
CA THR A 124 -16.39 -9.05 -1.79
C THR A 124 -16.65 -10.46 -2.33
N TYR A 125 -16.20 -10.75 -3.56
CA TYR A 125 -16.38 -12.07 -4.17
C TYR A 125 -15.64 -13.16 -3.37
N LEU A 126 -14.38 -12.90 -3.02
CA LEU A 126 -13.53 -13.83 -2.27
C LEU A 126 -14.09 -14.06 -0.86
N ILE A 127 -14.52 -12.99 -0.18
CA ILE A 127 -15.15 -13.07 1.15
C ILE A 127 -16.42 -13.92 1.10
N LYS A 128 -17.33 -13.64 0.17
CA LYS A 128 -18.59 -14.38 0.02
C LYS A 128 -18.40 -15.86 -0.31
N ASN A 129 -17.28 -16.21 -0.92
CA ASN A 129 -16.96 -17.59 -1.27
C ASN A 129 -15.97 -18.24 -0.30
N SER A 130 -15.73 -17.63 0.87
CA SER A 130 -14.90 -18.18 1.96
C SER A 130 -13.45 -18.48 1.53
N TYR A 131 -12.87 -17.63 0.67
CA TYR A 131 -11.47 -17.74 0.29
C TYR A 131 -10.58 -17.53 1.52
N GLN A 132 -9.61 -18.42 1.73
CA GLN A 132 -8.65 -18.34 2.82
C GLN A 132 -7.33 -17.74 2.34
N TYR A 133 -6.97 -16.59 2.90
CA TYR A 133 -5.71 -15.93 2.60
C TYR A 133 -4.54 -16.75 3.14
N LYS A 134 -3.51 -16.93 2.32
CA LYS A 134 -2.29 -17.66 2.69
C LYS A 134 -1.21 -16.74 3.29
N TYR A 135 -1.26 -15.47 2.97
CA TYR A 135 -0.27 -14.49 3.43
C TYR A 135 -0.92 -13.36 4.22
N SER A 136 -0.48 -13.18 5.45
CA SER A 136 -0.64 -11.92 6.17
C SER A 136 0.32 -10.86 5.61
N LEU A 137 0.16 -9.58 6.02
CA LEU A 137 1.04 -8.50 5.59
C LEU A 137 2.51 -8.75 5.96
N ILE A 138 2.75 -9.27 7.17
CA ILE A 138 4.10 -9.56 7.67
C ILE A 138 4.72 -10.73 6.90
N GLU A 139 3.97 -11.80 6.66
CA GLU A 139 4.45 -12.94 5.88
C GLU A 139 4.75 -12.56 4.43
N ALA A 140 3.91 -11.75 3.80
CA ALA A 140 4.14 -11.22 2.47
C ALA A 140 5.45 -10.41 2.39
N PHE A 141 5.73 -9.58 3.40
CA PHE A 141 6.98 -8.82 3.45
C PHE A 141 8.20 -9.66 3.77
N LYS A 142 8.07 -10.69 4.63
CA LYS A 142 9.17 -11.64 4.88
C LYS A 142 9.55 -12.40 3.62
N ASP A 143 8.54 -12.90 2.91
CA ASP A 143 8.74 -13.64 1.66
C ASP A 143 9.33 -12.73 0.58
N TRP A 144 8.84 -11.49 0.45
CA TRP A 144 9.41 -10.51 -0.47
C TRP A 144 10.86 -10.17 -0.15
N LYS A 145 11.20 -9.98 1.13
CA LYS A 145 12.60 -9.74 1.54
C LYS A 145 13.51 -10.89 1.18
N LYS A 146 13.01 -12.12 1.25
CA LYS A 146 13.75 -13.32 0.85
C LYS A 146 13.98 -13.36 -0.67
N ASP A 147 12.96 -13.03 -1.46
CA ASP A 147 13.03 -13.06 -2.92
C ASP A 147 13.84 -11.89 -3.50
N CYS A 148 13.73 -10.71 -2.89
CA CYS A 148 14.33 -9.46 -3.37
C CYS A 148 15.06 -8.71 -2.24
N PRO A 149 16.17 -9.22 -1.72
CA PRO A 149 16.89 -8.63 -0.58
C PRO A 149 17.42 -7.22 -0.86
N ASP A 150 17.69 -6.88 -2.13
CA ASP A 150 18.22 -5.56 -2.52
C ASP A 150 17.20 -4.43 -2.39
N GLU A 151 15.93 -4.73 -2.35
CA GLU A 151 14.88 -3.74 -2.08
C GLU A 151 14.75 -3.38 -0.60
N TRP A 152 15.42 -4.14 0.27
CA TRP A 152 15.39 -4.02 1.72
C TRP A 152 16.70 -3.48 2.33
N LYS A 153 17.57 -2.96 1.48
CA LYS A 153 18.83 -2.27 1.85
C LYS A 153 18.65 -0.75 1.92
#